data_c0b1900311216c833d5a49c4eada0f7f
#
_entry.id   c0b1900311216c833d5a49c4eada0f7f
#
_cell.length_a   1.000
_cell.length_b   1.000
_cell.length_c   1.000
_cell.angle_alpha   90.00
_cell.angle_beta   90.00
_cell.angle_gamma   90.00
#
_symmetry.space_group_name_H-M   'P 1'
#
loop_
_entity.id
_entity.type
_entity.pdbx_description
1 polymer ?
#
loop_
_entity_poly.entity_id
_entity_poly.type
_entity_poly.pdbx_seq_one_letter_code
_entity_poly.pdbx_strand_id
1 'polypeptide(L)' 'MFEDDLRTCAWCHDDYDKYDLVKTDSGYLCDRCVRAIESRGESITVYLNE' A
#
# COMPACT_ATOMS: atom_id res chain seq x y z
N MET A 1 24.28 -5.59 -9.42
CA MET A 1 23.16 -4.93 -9.99
C MET A 1 21.97 -4.96 -9.08
N PHE A 2 21.48 -3.81 -8.77
CA PHE A 2 20.41 -3.71 -7.81
C PHE A 2 19.21 -3.14 -8.48
N GLU A 3 18.11 -3.80 -8.29
CA GLU A 3 16.87 -3.27 -8.80
C GLU A 3 16.08 -2.77 -7.65
N ASP A 4 15.91 -1.51 -7.64
CA ASP A 4 15.10 -0.91 -6.62
C ASP A 4 13.66 -1.07 -7.04
N ASP A 5 13.02 -2.10 -6.52
CA ASP A 5 11.62 -2.30 -6.80
C ASP A 5 10.80 -1.42 -5.89
N LEU A 6 11.14 -0.17 -5.85
CA LEU A 6 10.41 0.77 -5.03
C LEU A 6 9.14 1.18 -5.75
N ARG A 7 8.09 1.33 -4.99
CA ARG A 7 6.83 1.79 -5.52
C ARG A 7 6.30 2.89 -4.65
N THR A 8 5.46 3.70 -5.22
CA THR A 8 4.91 4.85 -4.53
C THR A 8 3.54 4.50 -3.98
N CYS A 9 3.34 4.77 -2.70
CA CYS A 9 2.03 4.59 -2.10
C CYS A 9 1.04 5.52 -2.80
N ALA A 10 -0.11 4.96 -3.17
CA ALA A 10 -1.12 5.75 -3.89
C ALA A 10 -1.84 6.73 -2.97
N TRP A 11 -1.62 6.64 -1.69
CA TRP A 11 -2.33 7.47 -0.72
C TRP A 11 -1.44 8.59 -0.19
N CYS A 12 -0.29 8.23 0.37
CA CYS A 12 0.59 9.23 0.96
C CYS A 12 1.73 9.61 0.03
N HIS A 13 1.89 8.90 -1.07
CA HIS A 13 2.88 9.20 -2.10
C HIS A 13 4.32 9.08 -1.62
N ASP A 14 4.54 8.23 -0.64
CA ASP A 14 5.90 7.94 -0.19
C ASP A 14 6.43 6.72 -0.92
N ASP A 15 7.73 6.63 -1.00
CA ASP A 15 8.39 5.50 -1.63
C ASP A 15 8.50 4.36 -0.65
N TYR A 16 8.11 3.18 -1.09
CA TYR A 16 8.19 1.99 -0.26
C TYR A 16 8.65 0.82 -1.10
N ASP A 17 9.19 -0.17 -0.44
CA ASP A 17 9.47 -1.43 -1.07
C ASP A 17 8.15 -2.05 -1.51
N LYS A 18 8.17 -2.72 -2.66
CA LYS A 18 6.93 -3.31 -3.17
C LYS A 18 6.33 -4.31 -2.19
N TYR A 19 7.17 -4.90 -1.34
CA TYR A 19 6.69 -5.85 -0.35
C TYR A 19 6.07 -5.17 0.86
N ASP A 20 6.32 -3.88 1.00
CA ASP A 20 5.73 -3.12 2.10
C ASP A 20 4.39 -2.53 1.71
N LEU A 21 4.01 -2.68 0.46
CA LEU A 21 2.75 -2.14 -0.02
C LEU A 21 1.71 -3.23 -0.12
N VAL A 22 0.48 -2.85 0.13
CA VAL A 22 -0.65 -3.77 0.07
C VAL A 22 -1.46 -3.40 -1.14
N LYS A 23 -1.80 -4.40 -1.94
CA LYS A 23 -2.61 -4.14 -3.12
C LYS A 23 -4.07 -4.03 -2.71
N THR A 24 -4.69 -2.93 -3.06
CA THR A 24 -6.09 -2.69 -2.73
C THR A 24 -6.82 -2.26 -3.97
N ASP A 25 -8.12 -2.12 -3.87
CA ASP A 25 -8.94 -1.66 -4.99
C ASP A 25 -8.63 -0.20 -5.31
N SER A 26 -7.94 0.51 -4.44
CA SER A 26 -7.50 1.88 -4.69
C SER A 26 -6.06 1.95 -5.15
N GLY A 27 -5.41 0.81 -5.33
CA GLY A 27 -4.02 0.77 -5.73
C GLY A 27 -3.16 0.24 -4.61
N TYR A 28 -1.87 0.50 -4.70
CA TYR A 28 -0.92 0.02 -3.70
C TYR A 28 -0.84 1.04 -2.58
N LEU A 29 -1.16 0.60 -1.37
CA LEU A 29 -1.11 1.44 -0.19
C LEU A 29 -0.14 0.85 0.81
N CYS A 30 0.55 1.71 1.55
CA CYS A 30 1.42 1.21 2.60
C CYS A 30 0.57 0.75 3.78
N ASP A 31 1.16 -0.11 4.60
CA ASP A 31 0.44 -0.68 5.73
C ASP A 31 -0.12 0.42 6.63
N ARG A 32 0.66 1.48 6.81
CA ARG A 32 0.24 2.59 7.63
C ARG A 32 -1.03 3.25 7.07
N CYS A 33 -1.07 3.43 5.76
CA CYS A 33 -2.25 4.03 5.14
C CYS A 33 -3.47 3.13 5.27
N VAL A 34 -3.26 1.82 5.09
CA VAL A 34 -4.36 0.88 5.21
C VAL A 34 -4.97 0.98 6.61
N ARG A 35 -4.11 1.00 7.62
CA ARG A 35 -4.58 1.09 9.00
C ARG A 35 -5.26 2.42 9.28
N ALA A 36 -4.72 3.48 8.70
CA ALA A 36 -5.31 4.79 8.89
C ALA A 36 -6.71 4.86 8.31
N ILE A 37 -6.91 4.26 7.13
CA ILE A 37 -8.20 4.25 6.50
C ILE A 37 -9.19 3.43 7.32
N GLU A 38 -8.75 2.28 7.80
CA GLU A 38 -9.62 1.44 8.62
C GLU A 38 -9.97 2.13 9.92
N SER A 39 -9.02 2.86 10.47
CA SER A 39 -9.24 3.56 11.71
C SER A 39 -10.28 4.67 11.54
N ARG A 40 -10.40 5.18 10.33
CA ARG A 40 -11.38 6.22 10.04
C ARG A 40 -12.77 5.64 9.82
N GLY A 41 -12.88 4.33 9.80
CA GLY A 41 -14.17 3.69 9.58
C GLY A 41 -14.48 3.41 8.14
N GLU A 42 -13.51 3.57 7.26
CA GLU A 42 -13.71 3.30 5.85
C GLU A 42 -13.38 1.85 5.54
N SER A 43 -14.03 1.32 4.54
CA SER A 43 -13.77 -0.04 4.10
C SER A 43 -12.86 0.00 2.89
N ILE A 44 -11.93 -0.93 2.88
CA ILE A 44 -11.00 -1.01 1.79
C ILE A 44 -10.82 -2.48 1.46
N THR A 45 -10.83 -2.80 0.18
CA THR A 45 -10.66 -4.17 -0.27
C THR A 45 -9.18 -4.45 -0.45
N VAL A 46 -8.68 -5.41 0.28
CA VAL A 46 -7.28 -5.79 0.20
C VAL A 46 -7.19 -7.10 -0.56
N TYR A 47 -6.36 -7.12 -1.59
CA TYR A 47 -6.13 -8.31 -2.38
C TYR A 47 -4.88 -8.97 -1.86
N LEU A 48 -5.02 -10.21 -1.43
CA LEU A 48 -3.85 -10.95 -1.00
C LEU A 48 -3.09 -11.39 -2.22
N ASN A 49 -1.82 -11.11 -2.20
CA ASN A 49 -0.98 -11.40 -3.33
C ASN A 49 0.03 -12.44 -2.89
N GLU A 50 -0.09 -13.61 -3.38
CA GLU A 50 0.84 -14.66 -3.00
C GLU A 50 1.81 -15.00 -4.08
#